data_fa0c26010159491715c14d5ea61a73aa
#
_entry.id   fa0c26010159491715c14d5ea61a73aa
#
_cell.length_a   1.000
_cell.length_b   1.000
_cell.length_c   1.000
_cell.angle_alpha   90.00
_cell.angle_beta   90.00
_cell.angle_gamma   90.00
#
_symmetry.space_group_name_H-M   'P 1'
#
loop_
_entity.id
_entity.type
_entity.pdbx_description
1 polymer ?
#
loop_
_entity_poly.entity_id
_entity_poly.type
_entity_poly.pdbx_seq_one_letter_code
_entity_poly.pdbx_strand_id
1 'polypeptide(L)'
;MTTSDAINESTPPREAAPQRDAAPASRGMANPAPWAVTAFATTSFMLGMYQTHLLNNAGIPIVLPAAFFFGGLVQIIVAIMEFQRGNMFGGAVFGTYGPFWVIVGAFDTIYAASVPTVQANDANSLLLAVFAVITFYLAVASLQHDFVLCLIIWLIFAGLVVLSIGAGANNVDITEIGGWIVLVFAVLAWYHAAGDIIESTFGRKVLPFGPTPMELLGRRG
;
A
#
# COMPACT_ATOMS: atom_id res chain seq x y z
N MET A 1 38.39 53.50 -65.05
CA MET A 1 36.93 53.33 -65.25
C MET A 1 36.71 51.84 -65.31
N THR A 2 36.37 51.22 -64.17
CA THR A 2 36.10 49.78 -64.10
C THR A 2 34.93 49.58 -63.10
N THR A 3 33.79 49.29 -63.64
CA THR A 3 32.59 48.99 -62.93
C THR A 3 32.64 47.51 -62.52
N SER A 4 32.60 47.23 -61.28
CA SER A 4 32.49 45.88 -60.71
C SER A 4 31.00 45.58 -60.48
N ASP A 5 30.44 44.71 -61.29
CA ASP A 5 29.09 44.16 -61.07
C ASP A 5 29.15 43.10 -60.00
N ALA A 6 28.57 43.40 -58.85
CA ALA A 6 28.36 42.44 -57.80
C ALA A 6 27.12 41.60 -58.09
N ILE A 7 27.34 40.34 -58.34
CA ILE A 7 26.28 39.35 -58.54
C ILE A 7 25.68 39.04 -57.15
N ASN A 8 24.43 39.46 -56.94
CA ASN A 8 23.63 39.13 -55.75
C ASN A 8 23.00 37.75 -55.99
N GLU A 9 23.68 36.70 -55.47
CA GLU A 9 23.07 35.35 -55.41
C GLU A 9 22.06 35.29 -54.25
N SER A 10 20.80 35.44 -54.59
CA SER A 10 19.69 35.18 -53.69
C SER A 10 19.58 33.68 -53.40
N THR A 11 20.04 33.27 -52.21
CA THR A 11 19.85 31.92 -51.69
C THR A 11 18.33 31.63 -51.55
N PRO A 12 17.80 30.56 -52.14
CA PRO A 12 16.35 30.24 -52.02
C PRO A 12 16.02 29.93 -50.58
N PRO A 13 14.79 30.22 -50.11
CA PRO A 13 14.33 29.92 -48.77
C PRO A 13 14.47 28.41 -48.48
N ARG A 14 15.15 28.07 -47.40
CA ARG A 14 15.28 26.69 -46.92
C ARG A 14 13.89 26.21 -46.55
N GLU A 15 13.34 25.31 -47.37
CA GLU A 15 12.07 24.63 -47.13
C GLU A 15 12.14 23.98 -45.74
N ALA A 16 11.26 24.43 -44.83
CA ALA A 16 11.20 23.90 -43.48
C ALA A 16 10.83 22.38 -43.57
N ALA A 17 11.74 21.53 -43.08
CA ALA A 17 11.48 20.11 -42.99
C ALA A 17 10.17 19.88 -42.19
N PRO A 18 9.30 18.95 -42.66
CA PRO A 18 8.06 18.67 -41.94
C PRO A 18 8.38 18.31 -40.49
N GLN A 19 7.80 19.06 -39.55
CA GLN A 19 7.82 18.71 -38.15
C GLN A 19 7.24 17.30 -38.04
N ARG A 20 8.08 16.32 -37.74
CA ARG A 20 7.62 15.00 -37.33
C ARG A 20 6.77 15.24 -36.09
N ASP A 21 5.47 14.96 -36.21
CA ASP A 21 4.58 14.90 -35.06
C ASP A 21 5.29 14.06 -33.99
N ALA A 22 5.60 14.69 -32.87
CA ALA A 22 6.18 14.00 -31.74
C ALA A 22 5.21 12.86 -31.37
N ALA A 23 5.68 11.62 -31.50
CA ALA A 23 4.89 10.47 -31.07
C ALA A 23 4.35 10.77 -29.66
N PRO A 24 3.06 10.50 -29.38
CA PRO A 24 2.50 10.78 -28.08
C PRO A 24 3.39 10.10 -27.04
N ALA A 25 3.88 10.90 -26.08
CA ALA A 25 4.71 10.41 -24.98
C ALA A 25 4.01 9.14 -24.43
N SER A 26 4.70 8.01 -24.42
CA SER A 26 4.16 6.77 -23.88
C SER A 26 3.66 7.08 -22.49
N ARG A 27 2.35 7.04 -22.29
CA ARG A 27 1.78 7.17 -20.94
C ARG A 27 2.36 6.02 -20.14
N GLY A 28 3.24 6.33 -19.17
CA GLY A 28 3.76 5.33 -18.26
C GLY A 28 2.62 4.54 -17.62
N MET A 29 2.90 3.35 -17.09
CA MET A 29 1.92 2.52 -16.39
C MET A 29 1.19 3.35 -15.33
N ALA A 30 -0.15 3.24 -15.27
CA ALA A 30 -0.96 3.86 -14.22
C ALA A 30 -0.49 3.42 -12.84
N ASN A 31 -0.72 4.26 -11.82
CA ASN A 31 -0.38 3.91 -10.44
C ASN A 31 -1.23 2.73 -9.93
N PRO A 32 -0.67 1.54 -9.66
CA PRO A 32 -1.43 0.40 -9.20
C PRO A 32 -1.65 0.39 -7.68
N ALA A 33 -0.92 1.22 -6.92
CA ALA A 33 -0.95 1.22 -5.46
C ALA A 33 -2.36 1.35 -4.87
N PRO A 34 -3.27 2.22 -5.36
CA PRO A 34 -4.60 2.35 -4.80
C PRO A 34 -5.42 1.06 -4.85
N TRP A 35 -5.21 0.21 -5.86
CA TRP A 35 -5.86 -1.10 -5.93
C TRP A 35 -5.36 -2.04 -4.82
N ALA A 36 -4.05 -2.09 -4.58
CA ALA A 36 -3.48 -2.90 -3.50
C ALA A 36 -3.89 -2.40 -2.11
N VAL A 37 -3.93 -1.07 -1.91
CA VAL A 37 -4.41 -0.46 -0.65
C VAL A 37 -5.88 -0.80 -0.41
N THR A 38 -6.73 -0.77 -1.46
CA THR A 38 -8.13 -1.19 -1.38
C THR A 38 -8.25 -2.66 -0.97
N ALA A 39 -7.44 -3.54 -1.57
CA ALA A 39 -7.43 -4.97 -1.26
C ALA A 39 -6.99 -5.23 0.20
N PHE A 40 -5.92 -4.58 0.63
CA PHE A 40 -5.43 -4.62 2.00
C PHE A 40 -6.50 -4.14 3.00
N ALA A 41 -7.07 -2.95 2.76
CA ALA A 41 -8.07 -2.35 3.63
C ALA A 41 -9.31 -3.25 3.80
N THR A 42 -9.81 -3.80 2.68
CA THR A 42 -11.00 -4.65 2.69
C THR A 42 -10.77 -5.94 3.48
N THR A 43 -9.66 -6.63 3.24
CA THR A 43 -9.33 -7.87 3.95
C THR A 43 -9.09 -7.60 5.43
N SER A 44 -8.36 -6.52 5.77
CA SER A 44 -8.13 -6.10 7.15
C SER A 44 -9.42 -5.75 7.87
N PHE A 45 -10.31 -4.99 7.21
CA PHE A 45 -11.60 -4.62 7.80
C PHE A 45 -12.44 -5.86 8.11
N MET A 46 -12.54 -6.80 7.16
CA MET A 46 -13.26 -8.05 7.39
C MET A 46 -12.72 -8.81 8.61
N LEU A 47 -11.40 -8.94 8.72
CA LEU A 47 -10.78 -9.60 9.88
C LEU A 47 -11.04 -8.83 11.18
N GLY A 48 -10.91 -7.50 11.17
CA GLY A 48 -11.14 -6.66 12.33
C GLY A 48 -12.57 -6.76 12.88
N MET A 49 -13.59 -6.91 12.02
CA MET A 49 -14.98 -7.11 12.45
C MET A 49 -15.17 -8.38 13.30
N TYR A 50 -14.38 -9.42 13.05
CA TYR A 50 -14.40 -10.65 13.84
C TYR A 50 -13.52 -10.56 15.09
N GLN A 51 -12.34 -9.93 14.97
CA GLN A 51 -11.44 -9.74 16.12
C GLN A 51 -12.04 -8.86 17.22
N THR A 52 -12.90 -7.90 16.85
CA THR A 52 -13.64 -7.04 17.79
C THR A 52 -14.96 -7.65 18.27
N HIS A 53 -15.27 -8.88 17.87
CA HIS A 53 -16.54 -9.54 18.18
C HIS A 53 -17.81 -8.76 17.77
N LEU A 54 -17.68 -7.76 16.87
CA LEU A 54 -18.83 -7.09 16.24
C LEU A 54 -19.64 -8.05 15.36
N LEU A 55 -18.98 -9.10 14.84
CA LEU A 55 -19.62 -10.20 14.16
C LEU A 55 -19.33 -11.52 14.89
N ASN A 56 -20.26 -12.47 14.77
CA ASN A 56 -20.08 -13.81 15.35
C ASN A 56 -18.95 -14.55 14.64
N ASN A 57 -17.98 -15.06 15.41
CA ASN A 57 -16.78 -15.73 14.90
C ASN A 57 -17.06 -17.00 14.08
N ALA A 58 -18.28 -17.55 14.11
CA ALA A 58 -18.67 -18.63 13.19
C ALA A 58 -18.60 -18.20 11.71
N GLY A 59 -18.66 -16.91 11.42
CA GLY A 59 -18.52 -16.38 10.07
C GLY A 59 -17.09 -16.05 9.62
N ILE A 60 -16.09 -16.16 10.51
CA ILE A 60 -14.69 -15.78 10.19
C ILE A 60 -14.10 -16.51 8.96
N PRO A 61 -14.54 -17.74 8.59
CA PRO A 61 -14.00 -18.39 7.39
C PRO A 61 -14.19 -17.61 6.09
N ILE A 62 -15.09 -16.62 6.04
CA ILE A 62 -15.24 -15.72 4.86
C ILE A 62 -13.99 -14.85 4.62
N VAL A 63 -13.17 -14.62 5.66
CA VAL A 63 -11.93 -13.86 5.53
C VAL A 63 -10.89 -14.63 4.72
N LEU A 64 -10.91 -15.96 4.74
CA LEU A 64 -9.91 -16.80 4.09
C LEU A 64 -9.81 -16.59 2.57
N PRO A 65 -10.92 -16.68 1.79
CA PRO A 65 -10.84 -16.36 0.37
C PRO A 65 -10.43 -14.90 0.11
N ALA A 66 -10.86 -13.95 0.94
CA ALA A 66 -10.39 -12.56 0.83
C ALA A 66 -8.87 -12.45 1.11
N ALA A 67 -8.35 -13.18 2.10
CA ALA A 67 -6.93 -13.23 2.41
C ALA A 67 -6.10 -13.79 1.25
N PHE A 68 -6.53 -14.88 0.62
CA PHE A 68 -5.81 -15.47 -0.50
C PHE A 68 -5.87 -14.61 -1.77
N PHE A 69 -7.08 -14.22 -2.19
CA PHE A 69 -7.29 -13.65 -3.53
C PHE A 69 -7.21 -12.11 -3.54
N PHE A 70 -7.75 -11.45 -2.54
CA PHE A 70 -7.77 -10.01 -2.53
C PHE A 70 -6.62 -9.41 -1.71
N GLY A 71 -6.52 -9.72 -0.43
CA GLY A 71 -5.40 -9.28 0.40
C GLY A 71 -4.05 -9.80 -0.09
N GLY A 72 -3.98 -11.07 -0.51
CA GLY A 72 -2.75 -11.73 -0.92
C GLY A 72 -2.37 -11.47 -2.38
N LEU A 73 -3.10 -12.11 -3.31
CA LEU A 73 -2.72 -12.15 -4.72
C LEU A 73 -2.65 -10.75 -5.35
N VAL A 74 -3.63 -9.88 -5.10
CA VAL A 74 -3.64 -8.51 -5.66
C VAL A 74 -2.41 -7.73 -5.20
N GLN A 75 -2.05 -7.79 -3.91
CA GLN A 75 -0.87 -7.06 -3.42
C GLN A 75 0.43 -7.63 -3.99
N ILE A 76 0.55 -8.94 -4.19
CA ILE A 76 1.74 -9.55 -4.83
C ILE A 76 1.89 -9.05 -6.27
N ILE A 77 0.79 -9.03 -7.04
CA ILE A 77 0.80 -8.50 -8.42
C ILE A 77 1.22 -7.03 -8.41
N VAL A 78 0.63 -6.22 -7.54
CA VAL A 78 0.94 -4.80 -7.45
C VAL A 78 2.37 -4.56 -6.97
N ALA A 79 2.92 -5.37 -6.07
CA ALA A 79 4.31 -5.27 -5.67
C ALA A 79 5.27 -5.40 -6.87
N ILE A 80 5.03 -6.37 -7.75
CA ILE A 80 5.82 -6.56 -8.98
C ILE A 80 5.71 -5.31 -9.87
N MET A 81 4.49 -4.77 -10.04
CA MET A 81 4.26 -3.55 -10.84
C MET A 81 4.96 -2.33 -10.24
N GLU A 82 4.96 -2.19 -8.91
CA GLU A 82 5.63 -1.09 -8.22
C GLU A 82 7.16 -1.17 -8.36
N PHE A 83 7.76 -2.36 -8.24
CA PHE A 83 9.19 -2.54 -8.51
C PHE A 83 9.54 -2.20 -9.97
N GLN A 84 8.71 -2.60 -10.94
CA GLN A 84 8.91 -2.26 -12.36
C GLN A 84 8.82 -0.76 -12.62
N ARG A 85 8.05 -0.02 -11.82
CA ARG A 85 7.95 1.44 -11.86
C ARG A 85 9.09 2.15 -11.12
N GLY A 86 9.97 1.42 -10.46
CA GLY A 86 11.03 1.97 -9.62
C GLY A 86 10.56 2.47 -8.24
N ASN A 87 9.31 2.16 -7.84
CA ASN A 87 8.81 2.49 -6.51
C ASN A 87 9.18 1.40 -5.50
N MET A 88 10.37 1.56 -4.90
CA MET A 88 10.89 0.62 -3.90
C MET A 88 9.96 0.51 -2.68
N PHE A 89 9.44 1.63 -2.17
CA PHE A 89 8.59 1.63 -0.98
C PHE A 89 7.28 0.89 -1.21
N GLY A 90 6.54 1.22 -2.27
CA GLY A 90 5.30 0.52 -2.62
C GLY A 90 5.55 -0.96 -2.90
N GLY A 91 6.62 -1.29 -3.65
CA GLY A 91 7.03 -2.66 -3.90
C GLY A 91 7.31 -3.45 -2.63
N ALA A 92 8.04 -2.85 -1.66
CA ALA A 92 8.34 -3.48 -0.38
C ALA A 92 7.08 -3.64 0.50
N VAL A 93 6.22 -2.63 0.58
CA VAL A 93 4.98 -2.68 1.35
C VAL A 93 4.08 -3.81 0.83
N PHE A 94 3.72 -3.77 -0.45
CA PHE A 94 2.80 -4.77 -1.01
C PHE A 94 3.44 -6.15 -1.15
N GLY A 95 4.76 -6.22 -1.40
CA GLY A 95 5.53 -7.46 -1.42
C GLY A 95 5.67 -8.11 -0.03
N THR A 96 5.47 -7.36 1.03
CA THR A 96 5.40 -7.86 2.41
C THR A 96 3.99 -8.30 2.77
N TYR A 97 3.00 -7.44 2.57
CA TYR A 97 1.64 -7.71 3.04
C TYR A 97 0.86 -8.66 2.13
N GLY A 98 1.18 -8.76 0.84
CA GLY A 98 0.60 -9.78 -0.03
C GLY A 98 0.89 -11.20 0.47
N PRO A 99 2.18 -11.60 0.60
CA PRO A 99 2.54 -12.88 1.22
C PRO A 99 2.04 -13.04 2.66
N PHE A 100 2.01 -11.98 3.47
CA PHE A 100 1.43 -12.01 4.81
C PHE A 100 0.00 -12.53 4.80
N TRP A 101 -0.87 -12.01 3.93
CA TRP A 101 -2.25 -12.45 3.83
C TRP A 101 -2.37 -13.90 3.35
N VAL A 102 -1.50 -14.33 2.42
CA VAL A 102 -1.44 -15.73 2.01
C VAL A 102 -1.05 -16.64 3.19
N ILE A 103 -0.06 -16.20 3.99
CA ILE A 103 0.39 -16.94 5.18
C ILE A 103 -0.73 -17.01 6.22
N VAL A 104 -1.44 -15.90 6.50
CA VAL A 104 -2.59 -15.89 7.43
C VAL A 104 -3.66 -16.86 6.97
N GLY A 105 -4.05 -16.83 5.69
CA GLY A 105 -5.03 -17.77 5.14
C GLY A 105 -4.57 -19.23 5.24
N ALA A 106 -3.30 -19.52 4.94
CA ALA A 106 -2.74 -20.86 5.05
C ALA A 106 -2.57 -21.29 6.51
N PHE A 107 -2.21 -20.36 7.41
CA PHE A 107 -2.13 -20.64 8.84
C PHE A 107 -3.46 -21.16 9.38
N ASP A 108 -4.55 -20.46 9.11
CA ASP A 108 -5.89 -20.82 9.61
C ASP A 108 -6.44 -22.08 8.96
N THR A 109 -6.15 -22.32 7.67
CA THR A 109 -6.73 -23.48 6.95
C THR A 109 -5.93 -24.76 7.10
N ILE A 110 -4.61 -24.69 7.24
CA ILE A 110 -3.72 -25.85 7.18
C ILE A 110 -3.04 -26.09 8.53
N TYR A 111 -2.42 -25.07 9.11
CA TYR A 111 -1.58 -25.24 10.29
C TYR A 111 -2.37 -25.29 11.59
N ALA A 112 -3.23 -24.30 11.86
CA ALA A 112 -3.92 -24.18 13.15
C ALA A 112 -4.81 -25.40 13.46
N ALA A 113 -5.41 -26.00 12.44
CA ALA A 113 -6.23 -27.22 12.59
C ALA A 113 -5.42 -28.50 12.84
N SER A 114 -4.09 -28.48 12.59
CA SER A 114 -3.22 -29.67 12.71
C SER A 114 -2.40 -29.72 14.01
N VAL A 115 -2.45 -28.67 14.83
CA VAL A 115 -1.69 -28.58 16.08
C VAL A 115 -2.60 -28.19 17.26
N PRO A 116 -2.21 -28.49 18.54
CA PRO A 116 -2.97 -28.01 19.70
C PRO A 116 -3.07 -26.51 19.74
N THR A 117 -4.17 -25.97 20.25
CA THR A 117 -4.49 -24.52 20.25
C THR A 117 -3.38 -23.66 20.87
N VAL A 118 -2.72 -24.10 21.94
CA VAL A 118 -1.64 -23.33 22.59
C VAL A 118 -0.48 -23.12 21.60
N GLN A 119 -0.03 -24.19 20.91
CA GLN A 119 1.04 -24.09 19.92
C GLN A 119 0.62 -23.27 18.70
N ALA A 120 -0.65 -23.31 18.31
CA ALA A 120 -1.17 -22.45 17.25
C ALA A 120 -1.11 -20.95 17.67
N ASN A 121 -1.50 -20.64 18.91
CA ASN A 121 -1.43 -19.27 19.44
C ASN A 121 0.01 -18.76 19.55
N ASP A 122 0.95 -19.59 20.02
CA ASP A 122 2.38 -19.23 20.09
C ASP A 122 2.95 -18.97 18.68
N ALA A 123 2.61 -19.82 17.71
CA ALA A 123 3.05 -19.65 16.32
C ALA A 123 2.45 -18.39 15.69
N ASN A 124 1.16 -18.11 15.94
CA ASN A 124 0.52 -16.87 15.47
C ASN A 124 1.17 -15.63 16.11
N SER A 125 1.45 -15.68 17.42
CA SER A 125 2.17 -14.61 18.12
C SER A 125 3.54 -14.35 17.49
N LEU A 126 4.32 -15.38 17.22
CA LEU A 126 5.61 -15.27 16.55
C LEU A 126 5.48 -14.68 15.15
N LEU A 127 4.53 -15.16 14.35
CA LEU A 127 4.25 -14.63 13.01
C LEU A 127 4.00 -13.12 13.07
N LEU A 128 3.07 -12.69 13.91
CA LEU A 128 2.71 -11.27 14.04
C LEU A 128 3.88 -10.44 14.57
N ALA A 129 4.68 -10.94 15.51
CA ALA A 129 5.86 -10.26 16.03
C ALA A 129 6.91 -10.01 14.94
N VAL A 130 7.20 -11.02 14.12
CA VAL A 130 8.18 -10.88 13.01
C VAL A 130 7.69 -9.86 11.99
N PHE A 131 6.40 -9.90 11.63
CA PHE A 131 5.83 -8.88 10.73
C PHE A 131 5.75 -7.49 11.38
N ALA A 132 5.62 -7.38 12.69
CA ALA A 132 5.74 -6.10 13.39
C ALA A 132 7.15 -5.51 13.23
N VAL A 133 8.21 -6.31 13.33
CA VAL A 133 9.59 -5.84 13.09
C VAL A 133 9.75 -5.33 11.65
N ILE A 134 9.23 -6.05 10.66
CA ILE A 134 9.24 -5.61 9.26
C ILE A 134 8.46 -4.30 9.11
N THR A 135 7.28 -4.24 9.70
CA THR A 135 6.42 -3.05 9.64
C THR A 135 7.06 -1.84 10.32
N PHE A 136 7.86 -2.03 11.36
CA PHE A 136 8.54 -0.94 12.04
C PHE A 136 9.47 -0.17 11.09
N TYR A 137 10.34 -0.84 10.33
CA TYR A 137 11.21 -0.10 9.40
C TYR A 137 10.43 0.47 8.19
N LEU A 138 9.33 -0.16 7.77
CA LEU A 138 8.42 0.45 6.80
C LEU A 138 7.72 1.69 7.36
N ALA A 139 7.35 1.69 8.64
CA ALA A 139 6.78 2.84 9.33
C ALA A 139 7.79 4.00 9.43
N VAL A 140 9.06 3.71 9.70
CA VAL A 140 10.13 4.73 9.65
C VAL A 140 10.27 5.28 8.23
N ALA A 141 10.28 4.44 7.21
CA ALA A 141 10.36 4.87 5.81
C ALA A 141 9.13 5.72 5.39
N SER A 142 7.95 5.43 5.95
CA SER A 142 6.71 6.16 5.65
C SER A 142 6.70 7.62 6.11
N LEU A 143 7.63 8.05 6.96
CA LEU A 143 7.77 9.45 7.40
C LEU A 143 8.02 10.44 6.24
N GLN A 144 8.44 9.96 5.07
CA GLN A 144 8.62 10.74 3.84
C GLN A 144 7.36 10.76 2.95
N HIS A 145 6.31 10.06 3.33
CA HIS A 145 5.03 10.04 2.63
C HIS A 145 4.01 10.96 3.30
N ASP A 146 2.84 11.13 2.70
CA ASP A 146 1.77 11.93 3.29
C ASP A 146 1.35 11.44 4.68
N PHE A 147 0.74 12.33 5.45
CA PHE A 147 0.41 12.05 6.84
C PHE A 147 -0.53 10.86 7.02
N VAL A 148 -1.53 10.71 6.13
CA VAL A 148 -2.52 9.62 6.24
C VAL A 148 -1.85 8.27 6.00
N LEU A 149 -1.03 8.14 4.96
CA LEU A 149 -0.29 6.90 4.68
C LEU A 149 0.68 6.56 5.82
N CYS A 150 1.40 7.57 6.33
CA CYS A 150 2.29 7.38 7.48
C CYS A 150 1.50 6.86 8.70
N LEU A 151 0.38 7.49 9.03
CA LEU A 151 -0.47 7.08 10.14
C LEU A 151 -0.99 5.64 9.99
N ILE A 152 -1.42 5.26 8.78
CA ILE A 152 -1.85 3.89 8.49
C ILE A 152 -0.75 2.89 8.85
N ILE A 153 0.49 3.09 8.38
CA ILE A 153 1.58 2.12 8.59
C ILE A 153 1.98 2.05 10.07
N TRP A 154 1.98 3.17 10.79
CA TRP A 154 2.21 3.18 12.24
C TRP A 154 1.09 2.46 13.00
N LEU A 155 -0.15 2.59 12.59
CA LEU A 155 -1.28 1.84 13.19
C LEU A 155 -1.19 0.35 12.86
N ILE A 156 -0.74 -0.04 11.66
CA ILE A 156 -0.49 -1.46 11.33
C ILE A 156 0.58 -2.02 12.27
N PHE A 157 1.70 -1.28 12.46
CA PHE A 157 2.74 -1.68 13.41
C PHE A 157 2.17 -1.90 14.82
N ALA A 158 1.43 -0.91 15.34
CA ALA A 158 0.81 -1.01 16.65
C ALA A 158 -0.17 -2.19 16.74
N GLY A 159 -1.01 -2.38 15.72
CA GLY A 159 -1.96 -3.49 15.65
C GLY A 159 -1.27 -4.85 15.67
N LEU A 160 -0.21 -5.04 14.89
CA LEU A 160 0.57 -6.27 14.87
C LEU A 160 1.22 -6.57 16.25
N VAL A 161 1.77 -5.56 16.93
CA VAL A 161 2.33 -5.71 18.26
C VAL A 161 1.25 -6.14 19.26
N VAL A 162 0.10 -5.45 19.28
CA VAL A 162 -0.99 -5.75 20.21
C VAL A 162 -1.57 -7.14 19.96
N LEU A 163 -1.83 -7.48 18.67
CA LEU A 163 -2.33 -8.80 18.30
C LEU A 163 -1.33 -9.93 18.63
N SER A 164 -0.03 -9.69 18.44
CA SER A 164 1.01 -10.65 18.84
C SER A 164 0.97 -10.93 20.35
N ILE A 165 0.87 -9.87 21.17
CA ILE A 165 0.77 -10.02 22.63
C ILE A 165 -0.52 -10.75 22.99
N GLY A 166 -1.66 -10.40 22.38
CA GLY A 166 -2.95 -11.03 22.62
C GLY A 166 -2.94 -12.53 22.30
N ALA A 167 -2.35 -12.90 21.17
CA ALA A 167 -2.21 -14.31 20.76
C ALA A 167 -1.30 -15.08 21.73
N GLY A 168 -0.10 -14.58 22.05
CA GLY A 168 0.86 -15.25 22.93
C GLY A 168 0.37 -15.35 24.37
N ALA A 169 -0.37 -14.35 24.85
CA ALA A 169 -1.00 -14.38 26.17
C ALA A 169 -2.32 -15.17 26.21
N ASN A 170 -2.82 -15.64 25.05
CA ASN A 170 -4.16 -16.22 24.90
C ASN A 170 -5.23 -15.33 25.56
N ASN A 171 -5.14 -14.02 25.33
CA ASN A 171 -5.98 -13.01 25.96
C ASN A 171 -6.90 -12.34 24.94
N VAL A 172 -8.21 -12.62 25.09
CA VAL A 172 -9.25 -12.14 24.16
C VAL A 172 -9.37 -10.61 24.21
N ASP A 173 -9.28 -9.98 25.37
CA ASP A 173 -9.44 -8.53 25.51
C ASP A 173 -8.31 -7.77 24.80
N ILE A 174 -7.07 -8.27 24.90
CA ILE A 174 -5.93 -7.69 24.16
C ILE A 174 -6.11 -7.89 22.66
N THR A 175 -6.57 -9.05 22.21
CA THR A 175 -6.87 -9.30 20.79
C THR A 175 -7.97 -8.37 20.29
N GLU A 176 -9.00 -8.13 21.09
CA GLU A 176 -10.07 -7.19 20.74
C GLU A 176 -9.54 -5.75 20.57
N ILE A 177 -8.66 -5.28 21.47
CA ILE A 177 -7.99 -3.97 21.31
C ILE A 177 -7.22 -3.93 19.99
N GLY A 178 -6.48 -4.99 19.65
CA GLY A 178 -5.81 -5.12 18.36
C GLY A 178 -6.78 -5.04 17.19
N GLY A 179 -7.92 -5.70 17.30
CA GLY A 179 -9.00 -5.66 16.29
C GLY A 179 -9.55 -4.25 16.06
N TRP A 180 -9.74 -3.45 17.11
CA TRP A 180 -10.15 -2.05 16.98
C TRP A 180 -9.10 -1.20 16.25
N ILE A 181 -7.80 -1.43 16.50
CA ILE A 181 -6.72 -0.77 15.75
C ILE A 181 -6.78 -1.18 14.28
N VAL A 182 -7.04 -2.46 13.99
CA VAL A 182 -7.20 -2.97 12.62
C VAL A 182 -8.35 -2.26 11.89
N LEU A 183 -9.51 -2.09 12.53
CA LEU A 183 -10.65 -1.39 11.93
C LEU A 183 -10.31 0.07 11.62
N VAL A 184 -9.62 0.76 12.53
CA VAL A 184 -9.24 2.16 12.34
C VAL A 184 -8.31 2.31 11.14
N PHE A 185 -7.23 1.55 11.06
CA PHE A 185 -6.32 1.69 9.92
C PHE A 185 -6.95 1.21 8.60
N ALA A 186 -7.84 0.23 8.63
CA ALA A 186 -8.54 -0.23 7.43
C ALA A 186 -9.43 0.87 6.83
N VAL A 187 -10.17 1.60 7.66
CA VAL A 187 -10.98 2.75 7.22
C VAL A 187 -10.10 3.87 6.67
N LEU A 188 -8.98 4.18 7.34
CA LEU A 188 -8.02 5.17 6.83
C LEU A 188 -7.37 4.73 5.50
N ALA A 189 -7.10 3.43 5.34
CA ALA A 189 -6.56 2.89 4.10
C ALA A 189 -7.59 2.98 2.95
N TRP A 190 -8.89 2.72 3.20
CA TRP A 190 -9.93 2.98 2.20
C TRP A 190 -10.02 4.47 1.84
N TYR A 191 -9.93 5.37 2.83
CA TYR A 191 -9.92 6.80 2.58
C TYR A 191 -8.75 7.20 1.66
N HIS A 192 -7.55 6.70 1.95
CA HIS A 192 -6.36 6.98 1.13
C HIS A 192 -6.51 6.43 -0.29
N ALA A 193 -6.89 5.16 -0.44
CA ALA A 193 -7.10 4.53 -1.75
C ALA A 193 -8.19 5.26 -2.57
N ALA A 194 -9.31 5.63 -1.94
CA ALA A 194 -10.37 6.38 -2.58
C ALA A 194 -9.87 7.76 -3.06
N GLY A 195 -9.08 8.45 -2.24
CA GLY A 195 -8.51 9.75 -2.60
C GLY A 195 -7.62 9.67 -3.84
N ASP A 196 -6.72 8.70 -3.91
CA ASP A 196 -5.85 8.49 -5.06
C ASP A 196 -6.64 8.14 -6.34
N ILE A 197 -7.65 7.26 -6.23
CA ILE A 197 -8.50 6.87 -7.37
C ILE A 197 -9.29 8.08 -7.87
N ILE A 198 -9.89 8.84 -6.95
CA ILE A 198 -10.67 10.03 -7.28
C ILE A 198 -9.76 11.11 -7.90
N GLU A 199 -8.59 11.37 -7.31
CA GLU A 199 -7.60 12.31 -7.85
C GLU A 199 -7.20 11.93 -9.27
N SER A 200 -6.88 10.66 -9.51
CA SER A 200 -6.53 10.16 -10.84
C SER A 200 -7.66 10.32 -11.87
N THR A 201 -8.91 10.20 -11.43
CA THR A 201 -10.10 10.29 -12.30
C THR A 201 -10.46 11.73 -12.60
N PHE A 202 -10.43 12.61 -11.60
CA PHE A 202 -10.83 14.02 -11.75
C PHE A 202 -9.67 14.95 -12.14
N GLY A 203 -8.43 14.48 -12.14
CA GLY A 203 -7.24 15.27 -12.46
C GLY A 203 -6.89 16.33 -11.42
N ARG A 204 -7.47 16.28 -10.21
CA ARG A 204 -7.20 17.22 -9.12
C ARG A 204 -7.37 16.54 -7.76
N LYS A 205 -6.63 17.04 -6.77
CA LYS A 205 -6.80 16.60 -5.37
C LYS A 205 -8.20 16.94 -4.87
N VAL A 206 -8.90 15.93 -4.37
CA VAL A 206 -10.25 16.05 -3.80
C VAL A 206 -10.22 15.77 -2.30
N LEU A 207 -9.45 14.75 -1.87
CA LEU A 207 -9.31 14.38 -0.47
C LEU A 207 -7.92 14.79 0.06
N PRO A 208 -7.85 15.46 1.23
CA PRO A 208 -6.57 15.87 1.80
C PRO A 208 -5.89 14.72 2.54
N PHE A 209 -4.60 14.48 2.25
CA PHE A 209 -3.78 13.49 2.96
C PHE A 209 -2.82 14.13 3.98
N GLY A 210 -2.74 15.44 4.00
CA GLY A 210 -1.81 16.19 4.85
C GLY A 210 -0.37 16.24 4.32
N PRO A 211 0.48 17.08 4.93
CA PRO A 211 1.90 17.16 4.60
C PRO A 211 2.65 15.94 5.14
N THR A 212 3.91 15.74 4.69
CA THR A 212 4.75 14.69 5.26
C THR A 212 5.10 15.01 6.72
N PRO A 213 5.23 14.02 7.60
CA PRO A 213 5.70 14.25 8.98
C PRO A 213 7.05 14.95 9.04
N MET A 214 7.96 14.69 8.09
CA MET A 214 9.26 15.36 8.02
C MET A 214 9.14 16.86 7.70
N GLU A 215 8.20 17.27 6.83
CA GLU A 215 7.92 18.69 6.59
C GLU A 215 7.37 19.40 7.84
N LEU A 216 6.55 18.71 8.64
CA LEU A 216 6.04 19.27 9.89
C LEU A 216 7.15 19.48 10.93
N LEU A 217 8.15 18.60 10.98
CA LEU A 217 9.30 18.72 11.86
C LEU A 217 10.25 19.85 11.39
N GLY A 218 10.51 19.96 10.08
CA GLY A 218 11.39 20.98 9.51
C GLY A 218 10.83 22.41 9.56
N ARG A 219 9.50 22.58 9.68
CA ARG A 219 8.87 23.92 9.83
C ARG A 219 8.98 24.52 11.25
N ARG A 220 9.54 23.80 12.22
CA ARG A 220 9.72 24.23 13.60
C ARG A 220 11.15 24.70 13.91
N GLY A 221 12.03 24.71 12.92
CA GLY A 221 13.37 25.31 12.96
C GLY A 221 13.41 26.57 12.10
#